data_d2930c62f4ad2410ab98d2397f9dcb05
#
_entry.id   d2930c62f4ad2410ab98d2397f9dcb05
#
_cell.length_a   1.000
_cell.length_b   1.000
_cell.length_c   1.000
_cell.angle_alpha   90.00
_cell.angle_beta   90.00
_cell.angle_gamma   90.00
#
_symmetry.space_group_name_H-M   'P 1'
#
loop_
_entity.id
_entity.type
_entity.pdbx_description
1 polymer ?
#
loop_
_entity_poly.entity_id
_entity_poly.type
_entity_poly.pdbx_seq_one_letter_code
_entity_poly.pdbx_strand_id
1 'polypeptide(L)'
;MNNPLIDTRDVRFVLYEILNIDSLTSFEKYSGFDHDTFEATLDLIESIAVKECHPHFADADKTGCSFNGADGSVTLPDSIKKPLKAY
;
A
#
# COMPACT_ATOMS: atom_id res chain seq x y z
N MET A 1 -13.09 -6.52 6.90
CA MET A 1 -12.21 -5.56 7.60
C MET A 1 -12.72 -4.15 7.37
N ASN A 2 -12.81 -3.37 8.43
CA ASN A 2 -13.17 -1.96 8.30
C ASN A 2 -11.94 -1.17 7.85
N ASN A 3 -12.01 -0.56 6.68
CA ASN A 3 -10.87 0.15 6.10
C ASN A 3 -11.16 1.66 6.05
N PRO A 4 -10.51 2.46 6.92
CA PRO A 4 -10.73 3.91 6.95
C PRO A 4 -10.02 4.67 5.83
N LEU A 5 -9.17 4.01 5.02
CA LEU A 5 -8.36 4.65 4.00
C LEU A 5 -9.00 4.61 2.63
N ILE A 6 -9.51 3.46 2.22
CA ILE A 6 -10.09 3.26 0.89
C ILE A 6 -11.30 2.34 0.97
N ASP A 7 -12.15 2.40 -0.07
CA ASP A 7 -13.22 1.44 -0.27
C ASP A 7 -12.66 0.28 -1.09
N THR A 8 -12.48 -0.87 -0.45
CA THR A 8 -11.91 -2.06 -1.10
C THR A 8 -12.79 -2.60 -2.23
N ARG A 9 -14.09 -2.36 -2.14
CA ARG A 9 -15.02 -2.74 -3.20
C ARG A 9 -14.75 -1.93 -4.46
N ASP A 10 -14.48 -0.62 -4.33
CA ASP A 10 -14.11 0.25 -5.46
C ASP A 10 -12.79 -0.18 -6.08
N VAL A 11 -11.80 -0.52 -5.27
CA VAL A 11 -10.51 -1.01 -5.77
C VAL A 11 -10.70 -2.27 -6.61
N ARG A 12 -11.47 -3.23 -6.12
CA ARG A 12 -11.74 -4.47 -6.83
C ARG A 12 -12.54 -4.21 -8.11
N PHE A 13 -13.50 -3.31 -8.07
CA PHE A 13 -14.25 -2.92 -9.25
C PHE A 13 -13.32 -2.38 -10.35
N VAL A 14 -12.43 -1.46 -10.00
CA VAL A 14 -11.49 -0.88 -10.97
C VAL A 14 -10.58 -1.95 -11.55
N LEU A 15 -10.00 -2.81 -10.70
CA LEU A 15 -9.03 -3.81 -11.14
C LEU A 15 -9.68 -4.92 -11.98
N TYR A 16 -10.83 -5.43 -11.56
CA TYR A 16 -11.43 -6.59 -12.23
C TYR A 16 -12.41 -6.22 -13.32
N GLU A 17 -13.26 -5.21 -13.09
CA GLU A 17 -14.32 -4.85 -14.03
C GLU A 17 -13.86 -3.86 -15.10
N ILE A 18 -13.08 -2.85 -14.72
CA ILE A 18 -12.62 -1.82 -15.65
C ILE A 18 -11.35 -2.26 -16.36
N LEU A 19 -10.32 -2.66 -15.59
CA LEU A 19 -9.00 -3.00 -16.13
C LEU A 19 -8.87 -4.47 -16.51
N ASN A 20 -9.73 -5.34 -15.95
CA ASN A 20 -9.72 -6.79 -16.19
C ASN A 20 -8.33 -7.40 -16.00
N ILE A 21 -7.77 -7.23 -14.79
CA ILE A 21 -6.42 -7.69 -14.49
C ILE A 21 -6.27 -9.21 -14.61
N ASP A 22 -7.36 -9.98 -14.48
CA ASP A 22 -7.29 -11.42 -14.66
C ASP A 22 -6.80 -11.81 -16.06
N SER A 23 -7.00 -10.93 -17.06
CA SER A 23 -6.50 -11.17 -18.41
C SER A 23 -4.97 -11.15 -18.49
N LEU A 24 -4.28 -10.57 -17.52
CA LEU A 24 -2.80 -10.57 -17.48
C LEU A 24 -2.22 -11.97 -17.39
N THR A 25 -2.97 -12.93 -16.85
CA THR A 25 -2.51 -14.32 -16.75
C THR A 25 -2.30 -14.99 -18.09
N SER A 26 -2.86 -14.43 -19.17
CA SER A 26 -2.62 -14.91 -20.54
C SER A 26 -1.22 -14.56 -21.06
N PHE A 27 -0.52 -13.63 -20.42
CA PHE A 27 0.85 -13.28 -20.80
C PHE A 27 1.85 -14.14 -20.02
N GLU A 28 2.93 -14.53 -20.69
CA GLU A 28 3.96 -15.41 -20.12
C GLU A 28 4.50 -14.88 -18.79
N LYS A 29 4.76 -13.57 -18.71
CA LYS A 29 5.30 -12.93 -17.51
C LYS A 29 4.41 -13.12 -16.29
N TYR A 30 3.09 -13.17 -16.48
CA TYR A 30 2.12 -13.25 -15.41
C TYR A 30 1.38 -14.58 -15.35
N SER A 31 1.80 -15.57 -16.12
CA SER A 31 1.11 -16.87 -16.21
C SER A 31 1.12 -17.67 -14.91
N GLY A 32 2.06 -17.36 -14.00
CA GLY A 32 2.11 -17.99 -12.68
C GLY A 32 1.13 -17.40 -11.66
N PHE A 33 0.39 -16.37 -12.02
CA PHE A 33 -0.57 -15.71 -11.15
C PHE A 33 -1.99 -16.12 -11.53
N ASP A 34 -2.90 -16.09 -10.56
CA ASP A 34 -4.32 -16.35 -10.79
C ASP A 34 -5.16 -15.36 -9.98
N HIS A 35 -6.49 -15.48 -10.10
CA HIS A 35 -7.41 -14.60 -9.37
C HIS A 35 -7.21 -14.68 -7.86
N ASP A 36 -7.02 -15.88 -7.32
CA ASP A 36 -6.82 -16.08 -5.89
C ASP A 36 -5.52 -15.43 -5.41
N THR A 37 -4.47 -15.46 -6.23
CA THR A 37 -3.19 -14.78 -5.93
C THR A 37 -3.39 -13.27 -5.86
N PHE A 38 -4.15 -12.70 -6.80
CA PHE A 38 -4.46 -11.27 -6.80
C PHE A 38 -5.27 -10.89 -5.56
N GLU A 39 -6.29 -11.69 -5.20
CA GLU A 39 -7.10 -11.43 -4.00
C GLU A 39 -6.25 -11.51 -2.73
N ALA A 40 -5.40 -12.51 -2.60
CA ALA A 40 -4.51 -12.65 -1.45
C ALA A 40 -3.56 -11.46 -1.33
N THR A 41 -3.03 -10.96 -2.45
CA THR A 41 -2.15 -9.79 -2.49
C THR A 41 -2.90 -8.53 -2.06
N LEU A 42 -4.13 -8.34 -2.55
CA LEU A 42 -4.95 -7.19 -2.17
C LEU A 42 -5.28 -7.21 -0.68
N ASP A 43 -5.62 -8.37 -0.13
CA ASP A 43 -5.91 -8.52 1.30
C ASP A 43 -4.68 -8.22 2.14
N LEU A 44 -3.50 -8.66 1.71
CA LEU A 44 -2.25 -8.40 2.40
C LEU A 44 -1.91 -6.90 2.39
N ILE A 45 -2.02 -6.25 1.23
CA ILE A 45 -1.75 -4.82 1.11
C ILE A 45 -2.73 -4.01 1.97
N GLU A 46 -4.01 -4.36 1.95
CA GLU A 46 -5.02 -3.72 2.80
C GLU A 46 -4.67 -3.87 4.27
N SER A 47 -4.26 -5.06 4.69
CA SER A 47 -3.88 -5.33 6.08
C SER A 47 -2.69 -4.46 6.50
N ILE A 48 -1.67 -4.35 5.65
CA ILE A 48 -0.51 -3.49 5.92
C ILE A 48 -0.94 -2.04 6.02
N ALA A 49 -1.75 -1.56 5.07
CA ALA A 49 -2.21 -0.18 5.06
C ALA A 49 -2.99 0.19 6.32
N VAL A 50 -3.94 -0.66 6.73
CA VAL A 50 -4.80 -0.39 7.89
C VAL A 50 -4.06 -0.57 9.21
N LYS A 51 -3.24 -1.60 9.33
CA LYS A 51 -2.58 -1.94 10.60
C LYS A 51 -1.26 -1.22 10.82
N GLU A 52 -0.49 -1.00 9.76
CA GLU A 52 0.86 -0.45 9.87
C GLU A 52 0.95 1.00 9.42
N CYS A 53 0.21 1.40 8.39
CA CYS A 53 0.30 2.77 7.86
C CYS A 53 -0.67 3.73 8.54
N HIS A 54 -1.95 3.36 8.64
CA HIS A 54 -2.99 4.23 9.18
C HIS A 54 -2.70 4.70 10.61
N PRO A 55 -2.27 3.81 11.55
CA PRO A 55 -2.01 4.26 12.93
C PRO A 55 -0.91 5.32 13.05
N HIS A 56 -0.01 5.40 12.07
CA HIS A 56 1.14 6.29 12.11
C HIS A 56 0.98 7.54 11.26
N PHE A 57 -0.07 7.62 10.45
CA PHE A 57 -0.22 8.69 9.47
C PHE A 57 -0.39 10.07 10.12
N ALA A 58 -1.19 10.18 11.18
CA ALA A 58 -1.40 11.45 11.87
C ALA A 58 -0.12 11.97 12.53
N ASP A 59 0.66 11.06 13.15
CA ASP A 59 1.95 11.41 13.75
C ASP A 59 2.96 11.84 12.69
N ALA A 60 3.01 11.13 11.58
CA ALA A 60 3.91 11.46 10.47
C ALA A 60 3.61 12.86 9.91
N ASP A 61 2.34 13.20 9.75
CA ASP A 61 1.92 14.51 9.26
C ASP A 61 2.28 15.62 10.26
N LYS A 62 2.04 15.38 11.55
CA LYS A 62 2.31 16.34 12.62
C LYS A 62 3.80 16.58 12.81
N THR A 63 4.61 15.52 12.80
CA THR A 63 6.06 15.59 12.99
C THR A 63 6.74 16.16 11.77
N GLY A 64 6.36 15.73 10.58
CA GLY A 64 6.95 16.15 9.31
C GLY A 64 8.40 15.71 9.15
N CYS A 65 8.99 16.13 8.04
CA CYS A 65 10.40 15.87 7.75
C CYS A 65 11.26 17.01 8.26
N SER A 66 12.48 16.69 8.69
CA SER A 66 13.46 17.70 9.12
C SER A 66 14.59 17.80 8.12
N PHE A 67 14.89 19.01 7.69
CA PHE A 67 16.00 19.30 6.79
C PHE A 67 17.22 19.75 7.59
N ASN A 68 18.36 19.13 7.34
CA ASN A 68 19.63 19.55 7.94
C ASN A 68 20.42 20.38 6.91
N GLY A 69 20.47 21.70 7.13
CA GLY A 69 21.13 22.63 6.21
C GLY A 69 22.66 22.51 6.18
N ALA A 70 23.26 21.84 7.17
CA ALA A 70 24.72 21.69 7.24
C ALA A 70 25.22 20.65 6.23
N ASP A 71 24.47 19.56 6.00
CA ASP A 71 24.89 18.48 5.09
C ASP A 71 23.85 18.16 4.00
N GLY A 72 22.74 18.88 3.98
CA GLY A 72 21.67 18.66 3.00
C GLY A 72 20.81 17.43 3.25
N SER A 73 20.96 16.75 4.39
CA SER A 73 20.18 15.55 4.68
C SER A 73 18.75 15.89 5.10
N VAL A 74 17.85 14.93 4.88
CA VAL A 74 16.45 14.99 5.31
C VAL A 74 16.18 13.83 6.27
N THR A 75 15.62 14.16 7.43
CA THR A 75 15.25 13.16 8.43
C THR A 75 13.74 12.94 8.36
N LEU A 76 13.33 11.69 8.12
CA LEU A 76 11.93 11.28 8.10
C LEU A 76 11.45 10.96 9.52
N PRO A 77 10.14 11.20 9.82
CA PRO A 77 9.57 10.74 11.09
C PRO A 77 9.68 9.23 11.26
N ASP A 78 9.91 8.76 12.47
CA ASP A 78 9.97 7.31 12.75
C ASP A 78 8.66 6.60 12.42
N SER A 79 7.53 7.31 12.52
CA SER A 79 6.22 6.78 12.17
C SER A 79 6.08 6.41 10.70
N ILE A 80 6.89 6.98 9.81
CA ILE A 80 6.94 6.59 8.39
C ILE A 80 7.85 5.37 8.21
N LYS A 81 8.93 5.28 8.98
CA LYS A 81 9.90 4.20 8.83
C LYS A 81 9.33 2.83 9.19
N LYS A 82 8.45 2.76 10.20
CA LYS A 82 7.82 1.50 10.62
C LYS A 82 6.98 0.85 9.53
N PRO A 83 6.05 1.58 8.87
CA PRO A 83 5.30 1.01 7.75
C PRO A 83 6.19 0.54 6.59
N LEU A 84 7.24 1.29 6.27
CA LEU A 84 8.18 0.90 5.22
C LEU A 84 8.89 -0.41 5.54
N LYS A 85 9.20 -0.64 6.80
CA LYS A 85 9.82 -1.88 7.25
C LYS A 85 8.88 -3.07 7.17
N ALA A 86 7.58 -2.84 7.45
CA ALA A 86 6.55 -3.89 7.37
C ALA A 86 6.25 -4.29 5.93
N TYR A 87 6.36 -3.34 5.01
CA TYR A 87 6.13 -3.58 3.57
C TYR A 87 7.22 -4.47 2.99
#